data_5c6bf0b3db4b07932deea7e8e2af85ef
#
_entry.id   5c6bf0b3db4b07932deea7e8e2af85ef
#
_cell.length_a   1.000
_cell.length_b   1.000
_cell.length_c   1.000
_cell.angle_alpha   90.00
_cell.angle_beta   90.00
_cell.angle_gamma   90.00
#
_symmetry.space_group_name_H-M   'P 1'
#
loop_
_entity.id
_entity.type
_entity.pdbx_description
1 polymer ?
#
loop_
_entity_poly.entity_id
_entity_poly.type
_entity_poly.pdbx_seq_one_letter_code
_entity_poly.pdbx_strand_id
1 'polypeptide(L)'
;MSAHLKDKVEKIQQIIAKLTEESAKGKPLIVEGKKDAEALCELGVKGKTLTVKTGGKSFFEATQEIENLAAGEVILLLDFDRRGKEGTKRLQQNLEPAKIKVNLQFWRELQALVGREIQCIESLPAYLTTLQQKAE
;
A
#
# COMPACT_ATOMS: atom_id res chain seq x y z
N MET A 1 13.89 -21.14 -15.83
CA MET A 1 13.94 -21.48 -14.79
C MET A 1 12.72 -21.45 -13.98
N SER A 2 12.21 -20.80 -13.46
CA SER A 2 11.31 -21.15 -12.40
C SER A 2 9.88 -20.76 -12.67
N ALA A 3 9.02 -21.75 -12.80
CA ALA A 3 7.57 -21.51 -12.83
C ALA A 3 7.12 -20.81 -11.56
N HIS A 4 7.83 -21.07 -10.44
CA HIS A 4 7.55 -20.44 -9.16
C HIS A 4 7.78 -18.93 -9.21
N LEU A 5 8.89 -18.48 -9.81
CA LEU A 5 9.18 -17.05 -9.93
C LEU A 5 8.21 -16.37 -10.87
N LYS A 6 7.87 -17.00 -11.99
CA LYS A 6 6.87 -16.47 -12.93
C LYS A 6 5.52 -16.32 -12.26
N ASP A 7 5.10 -17.31 -11.50
CA ASP A 7 3.84 -17.28 -10.76
C ASP A 7 3.81 -16.13 -9.75
N LYS A 8 4.91 -15.92 -9.04
CA LYS A 8 5.03 -14.83 -8.07
C LYS A 8 4.92 -13.46 -8.76
N VAL A 9 5.62 -13.28 -9.88
CA VAL A 9 5.54 -12.05 -10.68
C VAL A 9 4.10 -11.80 -11.11
N GLU A 10 3.43 -12.81 -11.65
CA GLU A 10 2.04 -12.68 -12.10
C GLU A 10 1.11 -12.28 -10.96
N LYS A 11 1.27 -12.89 -9.78
CA LYS A 11 0.44 -12.56 -8.62
C LYS A 11 0.64 -11.11 -8.18
N ILE A 12 1.88 -10.65 -8.15
CA ILE A 12 2.17 -9.25 -7.80
C ILE A 12 1.53 -8.32 -8.81
N GLN A 13 1.68 -8.62 -10.11
CA GLN A 13 1.10 -7.81 -11.16
C GLN A 13 -0.42 -7.77 -11.10
N GLN A 14 -1.07 -8.88 -10.75
CA GLN A 14 -2.51 -8.93 -10.56
C GLN A 14 -2.97 -8.07 -9.39
N ILE A 15 -2.23 -8.08 -8.30
CA ILE A 15 -2.53 -7.23 -7.15
C ILE A 15 -2.42 -5.76 -7.54
N ILE A 16 -1.35 -5.39 -8.25
CA ILE A 16 -1.14 -4.01 -8.70
C ILE A 16 -2.25 -3.58 -9.65
N ALA A 17 -2.66 -4.45 -10.58
CA ALA A 17 -3.74 -4.15 -11.52
C ALA A 17 -5.06 -3.87 -10.80
N LYS A 18 -5.39 -4.71 -9.81
CA LYS A 18 -6.59 -4.53 -9.00
C LYS A 18 -6.53 -3.26 -8.16
N LEU A 19 -5.37 -2.99 -7.59
CA LEU A 19 -5.13 -1.77 -6.81
C LEU A 19 -5.34 -0.54 -7.69
N THR A 20 -4.83 -0.58 -8.92
CA THR A 20 -5.01 0.50 -9.90
C THR A 20 -6.49 0.75 -10.17
N GLU A 21 -7.27 -0.32 -10.37
CA GLU A 21 -8.71 -0.21 -10.58
C GLU A 21 -9.42 0.44 -9.40
N GLU A 22 -9.12 -0.02 -8.20
CA GLU A 22 -9.78 0.52 -6.99
C GLU A 22 -9.39 1.96 -6.73
N SER A 23 -8.13 2.31 -6.97
CA SER A 23 -7.66 3.67 -6.84
C SER A 23 -8.36 4.59 -7.85
N ALA A 24 -8.57 4.11 -9.08
CA ALA A 24 -9.26 4.87 -10.12
C ALA A 24 -10.72 5.16 -9.77
N LYS A 25 -11.31 4.37 -8.89
CA LYS A 25 -12.68 4.61 -8.40
C LYS A 25 -12.76 5.72 -7.35
N GLY A 26 -11.62 6.33 -7.02
CA GLY A 26 -11.58 7.44 -6.07
C GLY A 26 -11.27 7.04 -4.64
N LYS A 27 -10.88 5.79 -4.39
CA LYS A 27 -10.49 5.37 -3.05
C LYS A 27 -9.09 5.84 -2.74
N PRO A 28 -8.89 6.67 -1.70
CA PRO A 28 -7.56 7.18 -1.37
C PRO A 28 -6.62 6.08 -0.90
N LEU A 29 -5.35 6.21 -1.27
CA LEU A 29 -4.29 5.33 -0.83
C LEU A 29 -3.54 5.99 0.31
N ILE A 30 -3.34 5.27 1.40
CA ILE A 30 -2.64 5.78 2.58
C ILE A 30 -1.32 5.03 2.72
N VAL A 31 -0.20 5.75 2.61
CA VAL A 31 1.15 5.17 2.66
C VAL A 31 1.98 5.85 3.75
N GLU A 32 3.16 5.27 4.06
CA GLU A 32 4.05 5.82 5.09
C GLU A 32 4.60 7.18 4.68
N GLY A 33 5.24 7.25 3.52
CA GLY A 33 5.95 8.43 3.10
C GLY A 33 5.87 8.70 1.61
N LYS A 34 6.49 9.82 1.22
CA LYS A 34 6.48 10.30 -0.16
C LYS A 34 7.06 9.31 -1.15
N LYS A 35 8.12 8.60 -0.77
CA LYS A 35 8.78 7.64 -1.67
C LYS A 35 7.90 6.43 -1.94
N ASP A 36 7.06 6.05 -0.99
CA ASP A 36 6.07 4.99 -1.22
C ASP A 36 5.03 5.44 -2.23
N ALA A 37 4.57 6.69 -2.13
CA ALA A 37 3.63 7.26 -3.09
C ALA A 37 4.24 7.32 -4.49
N GLU A 38 5.50 7.71 -4.58
CA GLU A 38 6.24 7.74 -5.86
C GLU A 38 6.35 6.35 -6.46
N ALA A 39 6.63 5.34 -5.62
CA ALA A 39 6.73 3.94 -6.07
C ALA A 39 5.40 3.45 -6.65
N LEU A 40 4.29 3.75 -6.01
CA LEU A 40 2.98 3.39 -6.53
C LEU A 40 2.70 4.05 -7.87
N CYS A 41 3.05 5.31 -8.00
CA CYS A 41 2.91 6.05 -9.26
C CYS A 41 3.75 5.38 -10.37
N GLU A 42 4.97 4.99 -10.05
CA GLU A 42 5.86 4.28 -10.97
C GLU A 42 5.25 2.95 -11.43
N LEU A 43 4.51 2.28 -10.57
CA LEU A 43 3.83 1.03 -10.89
C LEU A 43 2.50 1.24 -11.65
N GLY A 44 2.12 2.49 -11.88
CA GLY A 44 0.89 2.81 -12.61
C GLY A 44 -0.31 3.14 -11.73
N VAL A 45 -0.13 3.15 -10.41
CA VAL A 45 -1.21 3.46 -9.47
C VAL A 45 -1.19 4.96 -9.20
N LYS A 46 -2.04 5.72 -9.88
CA LYS A 46 -1.97 7.18 -9.91
C LYS A 46 -3.13 7.90 -9.23
N GLY A 47 -3.88 7.21 -8.40
CA GLY A 47 -4.96 7.83 -7.67
C GLY A 47 -4.48 8.71 -6.51
N LYS A 48 -5.42 9.27 -5.77
CA LYS A 48 -5.10 10.15 -4.65
C LYS A 48 -4.35 9.37 -3.57
N THR A 49 -3.24 9.93 -3.10
CA THR A 49 -2.40 9.32 -2.08
C THR A 49 -2.17 10.31 -0.95
N LEU A 50 -2.23 9.81 0.30
CA LEU A 50 -1.94 10.60 1.49
C LEU A 50 -0.85 9.88 2.28
N THR A 51 0.11 10.64 2.81
CA THR A 51 1.21 10.08 3.59
C THR A 51 1.00 10.34 5.07
N VAL A 52 1.35 9.36 5.92
CA VAL A 52 1.14 9.49 7.37
C VAL A 52 2.33 10.05 8.12
N LYS A 53 3.53 10.02 7.54
CA LYS A 53 4.75 10.52 8.22
C LYS A 53 5.27 11.85 7.72
N THR A 54 4.81 12.33 6.60
CA THR A 54 5.33 13.56 5.99
C THR A 54 5.02 14.76 6.90
N GLY A 55 6.05 15.56 7.19
CA GLY A 55 5.88 16.76 7.99
C GLY A 55 5.79 16.50 9.49
N GLY A 56 6.17 15.31 9.95
CA GLY A 56 6.17 14.99 11.37
C GLY A 56 4.80 14.85 12.01
N LYS A 57 3.76 14.60 11.20
CA LYS A 57 2.41 14.52 11.74
C LYS A 57 2.21 13.28 12.63
N SER A 58 1.34 13.40 13.61
CA SER A 58 0.95 12.30 14.48
C SER A 58 -0.11 11.43 13.83
N PHE A 59 -0.36 10.24 14.40
CA PHE A 59 -1.47 9.40 13.95
C PHE A 59 -2.82 10.09 14.08
N PHE A 60 -2.97 10.93 15.11
CA PHE A 60 -4.19 11.71 15.26
C PHE A 60 -4.39 12.67 14.10
N GLU A 61 -3.34 13.40 13.72
CA GLU A 61 -3.39 14.33 12.59
C GLU A 61 -3.63 13.59 11.28
N ALA A 62 -2.96 12.45 11.08
CA ALA A 62 -3.18 11.62 9.89
C ALA A 62 -4.62 11.15 9.82
N THR A 63 -5.20 10.70 10.94
CA THR A 63 -6.59 10.28 11.01
C THR A 63 -7.52 11.41 10.60
N GLN A 64 -7.28 12.63 11.10
CA GLN A 64 -8.09 13.78 10.74
C GLN A 64 -7.99 14.14 9.27
N GLU A 65 -6.79 14.08 8.70
CA GLU A 65 -6.63 14.32 7.27
C GLU A 65 -7.41 13.30 6.43
N ILE A 66 -7.38 12.04 6.85
CA ILE A 66 -8.12 10.98 6.15
C ILE A 66 -9.62 11.24 6.25
N GLU A 67 -10.11 11.59 7.43
CA GLU A 67 -11.52 11.93 7.62
C GLU A 67 -11.94 13.10 6.74
N ASN A 68 -11.07 14.11 6.61
CA ASN A 68 -11.34 15.29 5.80
C ASN A 68 -11.43 14.99 4.30
N LEU A 69 -10.92 13.85 3.86
CA LEU A 69 -11.09 13.43 2.45
C LEU A 69 -12.53 13.06 2.13
N ALA A 70 -13.35 12.82 3.16
CA ALA A 70 -14.75 12.46 3.02
C ALA A 70 -14.98 11.23 2.14
N ALA A 71 -14.01 10.31 2.12
CA ALA A 71 -14.12 9.08 1.36
C ALA A 71 -14.75 8.01 2.24
N GLY A 72 -15.63 7.18 1.67
CA GLY A 72 -16.26 6.09 2.42
C GLY A 72 -15.36 4.91 2.64
N GLU A 73 -14.30 4.79 1.85
CA GLU A 73 -13.32 3.70 1.94
C GLU A 73 -11.94 4.22 1.63
N VAL A 74 -10.94 3.75 2.38
CA VAL A 74 -9.53 4.06 2.12
C VAL A 74 -8.73 2.76 2.05
N ILE A 75 -7.63 2.78 1.31
CA ILE A 75 -6.75 1.62 1.14
C ILE A 75 -5.47 1.90 1.90
N LEU A 76 -5.15 1.10 2.92
CA LEU A 76 -3.94 1.27 3.70
C LEU A 76 -2.82 0.41 3.11
N LEU A 77 -1.68 1.04 2.87
CA LEU A 77 -0.47 0.39 2.34
C LEU A 77 0.76 0.87 3.10
N LEU A 78 0.73 0.72 4.41
CA LEU A 78 1.86 1.08 5.26
C LEU A 78 2.97 0.03 5.14
N ASP A 79 4.10 0.28 5.78
CA ASP A 79 5.23 -0.64 5.75
C ASP A 79 4.87 -2.01 6.34
N PHE A 80 5.64 -3.03 5.96
CA PHE A 80 5.43 -4.40 6.42
C PHE A 80 6.21 -4.73 7.69
N ASP A 81 7.00 -3.79 8.19
CA ASP A 81 7.74 -3.98 9.43
C ASP A 81 6.81 -3.82 10.64
N ARG A 82 7.37 -4.01 11.83
CA ARG A 82 6.61 -3.95 13.06
C ARG A 82 5.90 -2.61 13.23
N ARG A 83 6.60 -1.50 12.94
CA ARG A 83 6.02 -0.16 13.10
C ARG A 83 4.89 0.08 12.12
N GLY A 84 5.04 -0.41 10.89
CA GLY A 84 4.00 -0.32 9.87
C GLY A 84 2.77 -1.14 10.25
N LYS A 85 2.98 -2.32 10.82
CA LYS A 85 1.87 -3.17 11.29
C LYS A 85 1.12 -2.51 12.45
N GLU A 86 1.85 -1.93 13.39
CA GLU A 86 1.23 -1.21 14.51
C GLU A 86 0.47 0.02 14.04
N GLY A 87 1.05 0.78 13.09
CA GLY A 87 0.42 1.94 12.51
C GLY A 87 -0.85 1.58 11.75
N THR A 88 -0.82 0.49 10.98
CA THR A 88 -2.00 -0.01 10.26
C THR A 88 -3.14 -0.31 11.23
N LYS A 89 -2.84 -1.03 12.30
CA LYS A 89 -3.84 -1.36 13.31
C LYS A 89 -4.41 -0.12 13.97
N ARG A 90 -3.55 0.84 14.29
CA ARG A 90 -3.95 2.08 14.95
C ARG A 90 -4.86 2.92 14.07
N LEU A 91 -4.51 3.07 12.78
CA LEU A 91 -5.35 3.79 11.84
C LEU A 91 -6.70 3.10 11.68
N GLN A 92 -6.70 1.78 11.57
CA GLN A 92 -7.94 1.02 11.47
C GLN A 92 -8.84 1.29 12.68
N GLN A 93 -8.28 1.23 13.89
CA GLN A 93 -9.02 1.47 15.13
C GLN A 93 -9.59 2.89 15.20
N ASN A 94 -8.87 3.87 14.61
CA ASN A 94 -9.32 5.25 14.62
C ASN A 94 -10.35 5.56 13.53
N LEU A 95 -10.24 4.90 12.38
CA LEU A 95 -11.08 5.21 11.23
C LEU A 95 -12.42 4.46 11.22
N GLU A 96 -12.46 3.24 11.71
CA GLU A 96 -13.70 2.45 11.71
C GLU A 96 -14.82 3.11 12.51
N PRO A 97 -14.56 3.66 13.72
CA PRO A 97 -15.62 4.39 14.44
C PRO A 97 -16.15 5.61 13.68
N ALA A 98 -15.33 6.21 12.81
CA ALA A 98 -15.73 7.33 11.97
C ALA A 98 -16.50 6.86 10.73
N LYS A 99 -16.82 5.56 10.64
CA LYS A 99 -17.57 4.95 9.55
C LYS A 99 -16.84 4.98 8.21
N ILE A 100 -15.52 4.95 8.26
CA ILE A 100 -14.67 4.83 7.07
C ILE A 100 -14.26 3.37 6.96
N LYS A 101 -14.60 2.76 5.83
CA LYS A 101 -14.18 1.39 5.57
C LYS A 101 -12.68 1.35 5.29
N VAL A 102 -11.95 0.51 6.03
CA VAL A 102 -10.51 0.36 5.87
C VAL A 102 -10.24 -0.90 5.07
N ASN A 103 -9.71 -0.73 3.86
CA ASN A 103 -9.35 -1.84 2.99
C ASN A 103 -7.90 -2.24 3.27
N LEU A 104 -7.71 -3.43 3.81
CA LEU A 104 -6.41 -4.01 4.11
C LEU A 104 -6.05 -5.17 3.17
N GLN A 105 -6.92 -5.48 2.21
CA GLN A 105 -6.73 -6.65 1.35
C GLN A 105 -5.41 -6.61 0.59
N PHE A 106 -5.11 -5.49 -0.05
CA PHE A 106 -3.90 -5.36 -0.86
C PHE A 106 -2.65 -5.45 0.01
N TRP A 107 -2.68 -4.81 1.19
CA TRP A 107 -1.59 -4.85 2.13
C TRP A 107 -1.28 -6.26 2.60
N ARG A 108 -2.34 -7.00 2.94
CA ARG A 108 -2.20 -8.39 3.39
C ARG A 108 -1.66 -9.30 2.29
N GLU A 109 -2.18 -9.15 1.07
CA GLU A 109 -1.76 -9.95 -0.07
C GLU A 109 -0.30 -9.67 -0.44
N LEU A 110 0.09 -8.40 -0.48
CA LEU A 110 1.47 -8.03 -0.76
C LEU A 110 2.41 -8.53 0.34
N GLN A 111 2.03 -8.33 1.60
CA GLN A 111 2.84 -8.80 2.72
C GLN A 111 3.08 -10.30 2.64
N ALA A 112 2.05 -11.08 2.30
CA ALA A 112 2.18 -12.53 2.18
C ALA A 112 3.15 -12.93 1.07
N LEU A 113 3.18 -12.18 -0.03
CA LEU A 113 4.03 -12.49 -1.18
C LEU A 113 5.46 -12.00 -1.02
N VAL A 114 5.66 -10.81 -0.48
CA VAL A 114 6.96 -10.11 -0.52
C VAL A 114 7.47 -9.63 0.83
N GLY A 115 6.70 -9.80 1.90
CA GLY A 115 7.04 -9.24 3.21
C GLY A 115 8.32 -9.78 3.84
N ARG A 116 8.83 -10.91 3.36
CA ARG A 116 10.10 -11.45 3.84
C ARG A 116 11.29 -10.83 3.15
N GLU A 117 11.11 -10.31 1.95
CA GLU A 117 12.17 -9.74 1.13
C GLU A 117 12.21 -8.23 1.15
N ILE A 118 11.06 -7.58 1.28
CA ILE A 118 10.99 -6.11 1.35
C ILE A 118 10.11 -5.67 2.52
N GLN A 119 10.39 -4.48 3.06
CA GLN A 119 9.70 -3.96 4.23
C GLN A 119 8.74 -2.80 3.91
N CYS A 120 8.79 -2.27 2.70
CA CYS A 120 8.00 -1.09 2.34
C CYS A 120 7.64 -1.07 0.86
N ILE A 121 6.61 -0.30 0.53
CA ILE A 121 6.14 -0.15 -0.85
C ILE A 121 7.21 0.49 -1.73
N GLU A 122 8.01 1.41 -1.17
CA GLU A 122 9.13 2.04 -1.87
C GLU A 122 10.02 1.04 -2.59
N SER A 123 10.24 -0.13 -1.99
CA SER A 123 11.13 -1.16 -2.53
C SER A 123 10.48 -2.04 -3.59
N LEU A 124 9.17 -1.96 -3.77
CA LEU A 124 8.44 -2.89 -4.64
C LEU A 124 8.81 -2.79 -6.13
N PRO A 125 8.97 -1.60 -6.72
CA PRO A 125 9.33 -1.53 -8.16
C PRO A 125 10.65 -2.21 -8.48
N ALA A 126 11.70 -1.95 -7.71
CA ALA A 126 13.01 -2.55 -7.94
C ALA A 126 12.97 -4.07 -7.70
N TYR A 127 12.26 -4.49 -6.66
CA TYR A 127 12.10 -5.90 -6.36
C TYR A 127 11.39 -6.64 -7.51
N LEU A 128 10.32 -6.06 -8.04
CA LEU A 128 9.57 -6.65 -9.14
C LEU A 128 10.45 -6.77 -10.39
N THR A 129 11.22 -5.74 -10.71
CA THR A 129 12.16 -5.76 -11.84
C THR A 129 13.17 -6.90 -11.68
N THR A 130 13.71 -7.06 -10.48
CA THR A 130 14.66 -8.15 -10.18
C THR A 130 14.01 -9.52 -10.37
N LEU A 131 12.78 -9.69 -9.89
CA LEU A 131 12.05 -10.96 -10.07
C LEU A 131 11.80 -11.25 -11.54
N GLN A 132 11.40 -10.24 -12.31
CA GLN A 132 11.14 -10.40 -13.74
C GLN A 132 12.38 -10.84 -14.48
N GLN A 133 13.53 -10.28 -14.17
CA GLN A 133 14.81 -10.67 -14.78
C GLN A 133 15.17 -12.10 -14.43
N LYS A 134 14.96 -12.53 -13.20
CA LYS A 134 15.25 -13.90 -12.78
C LYS A 134 14.26 -14.91 -13.36
N ALA A 135 13.06 -14.48 -13.70
CA ALA A 135 12.02 -15.35 -14.24
C ALA A 135 12.15 -15.60 -15.73
N GLU A 136 12.99 -14.81 -16.41
CA GLU A 136 13.24 -14.96 -17.86
C GLU A 136 14.01 -16.23 -18.19
#